data_261972487ba758bc1b5af78f79600f07
#
_entry.id   261972487ba758bc1b5af78f79600f07
#
_cell.length_a   1.000
_cell.length_b   1.000
_cell.length_c   1.000
_cell.angle_alpha   90.00
_cell.angle_beta   90.00
_cell.angle_gamma   90.00
#
_symmetry.space_group_name_H-M   'P 1'
#
loop_
_entity.id
_entity.type
_entity.pdbx_description
1 polymer ?
#
loop_
_entity_poly.entity_id
_entity_poly.type
_entity_poly.pdbx_seq_one_letter_code
_entity_poly.pdbx_strand_id
1 'polypeptide(L)'
;MQFETILLEKRNGVGLITLNRPKALNALNSELIGEINLALDDLEKDQEIGCMVLAGSEKAFAAGADIKEMAELTFPGIYLDDFFNLADRIAQRRKPLIAAVSGYGLGGGCELALMCDFIYCADNAKFGLPELTLGVIPGIGGTQRLTLAVGKAKAMEMCLTARQMEAVEAEQCGLVARIFSKEQLLEQTMQAAEKIASKSLTASMMIKESINRAFEVNLAEGLRFERRAFHSVFATLDQKEGMQAFIEKRQAHFKNQ
;
A
#
# COMPACT_ATOMS: atom_id res chain seq x y z
N MET A 1 -10.93 -1.35 -19.37
CA MET A 1 -10.76 0.12 -19.16
C MET A 1 -9.44 0.52 -19.79
N GLN A 2 -9.38 1.69 -20.37
CA GLN A 2 -8.13 2.27 -20.88
C GLN A 2 -7.74 3.38 -19.90
N PHE A 3 -6.50 3.36 -19.43
CA PHE A 3 -5.94 4.34 -18.50
C PHE A 3 -4.83 5.12 -19.18
N GLU A 4 -4.65 6.38 -18.79
CA GLU A 4 -3.63 7.29 -19.35
C GLU A 4 -2.36 7.33 -18.45
N THR A 5 -2.54 7.23 -17.15
CA THR A 5 -1.49 7.45 -16.14
C THR A 5 -1.06 6.20 -15.39
N ILE A 6 -1.73 5.07 -15.61
CA ILE A 6 -1.37 3.77 -15.05
C ILE A 6 -1.44 2.66 -16.11
N LEU A 7 -0.77 1.55 -15.83
CA LEU A 7 -0.96 0.28 -16.53
C LEU A 7 -1.60 -0.71 -15.55
N LEU A 8 -2.60 -1.46 -16.01
CA LEU A 8 -3.27 -2.50 -15.21
C LEU A 8 -3.09 -3.85 -15.87
N GLU A 9 -2.54 -4.79 -15.12
CA GLU A 9 -2.38 -6.19 -15.53
C GLU A 9 -3.02 -7.11 -14.49
N LYS A 10 -3.62 -8.22 -14.94
CA LYS A 10 -4.19 -9.27 -14.08
C LYS A 10 -3.53 -10.60 -14.44
N ARG A 11 -2.86 -11.24 -13.49
CA ARG A 11 -2.24 -12.55 -13.70
C ARG A 11 -2.14 -13.35 -12.39
N ASN A 12 -2.35 -14.65 -12.47
CA ASN A 12 -2.15 -15.58 -11.34
C ASN A 12 -2.83 -15.15 -10.03
N GLY A 13 -4.04 -14.59 -10.12
CA GLY A 13 -4.78 -14.11 -8.94
C GLY A 13 -4.28 -12.76 -8.38
N VAL A 14 -3.39 -12.07 -9.11
CA VAL A 14 -2.83 -10.78 -8.69
C VAL A 14 -3.21 -9.69 -9.68
N GLY A 15 -3.65 -8.53 -9.14
CA GLY A 15 -3.79 -7.29 -9.89
C GLY A 15 -2.56 -6.42 -9.72
N LEU A 16 -1.82 -6.14 -10.81
CA LEU A 16 -0.67 -5.25 -10.83
C LEU A 16 -1.06 -3.91 -11.43
N ILE A 17 -0.90 -2.85 -10.65
CA ILE A 17 -1.04 -1.45 -11.07
C ILE A 17 0.35 -0.85 -11.16
N THR A 18 0.77 -0.41 -12.35
CA THR A 18 2.05 0.28 -12.55
C THR A 18 1.80 1.74 -12.85
N LEU A 19 2.34 2.63 -12.03
CA LEU A 19 2.28 4.07 -12.26
C LEU A 19 3.05 4.43 -13.54
N ASN A 20 2.44 5.19 -14.43
CA ASN A 20 2.95 5.43 -15.79
C ASN A 20 2.91 6.92 -16.18
N ARG A 21 3.49 7.78 -15.34
CA ARG A 21 3.79 9.20 -15.66
C ARG A 21 5.32 9.44 -15.66
N PRO A 22 6.11 8.76 -16.52
CA PRO A 22 7.57 8.75 -16.42
C PRO A 22 8.20 10.13 -16.58
N LYS A 23 7.61 11.02 -17.37
CA LYS A 23 8.09 12.41 -17.57
C LYS A 23 7.96 13.26 -16.31
N ALA A 24 7.06 12.91 -15.39
CA ALA A 24 6.83 13.59 -14.12
C ALA A 24 7.33 12.75 -12.93
N LEU A 25 8.16 11.71 -13.14
CA LEU A 25 8.60 10.79 -12.10
C LEU A 25 7.42 10.24 -11.26
N ASN A 26 6.30 9.97 -11.91
CA ASN A 26 5.05 9.51 -11.30
C ASN A 26 4.49 10.45 -10.22
N ALA A 27 4.74 11.76 -10.32
CA ALA A 27 4.13 12.74 -9.40
C ALA A 27 2.61 12.59 -9.38
N LEU A 28 2.04 12.62 -8.17
CA LEU A 28 0.61 12.39 -7.93
C LEU A 28 -0.20 13.62 -8.30
N ASN A 29 -1.12 13.47 -9.23
CA ASN A 29 -2.16 14.44 -9.56
C ASN A 29 -3.54 13.79 -9.43
N SER A 30 -4.59 14.58 -9.54
CA SER A 30 -5.98 14.13 -9.38
C SER A 30 -6.33 13.00 -10.36
N GLU A 31 -5.84 13.06 -11.61
CA GLU A 31 -6.07 12.03 -12.62
C GLU A 31 -5.44 10.68 -12.21
N LEU A 32 -4.16 10.68 -11.81
CA LEU A 32 -3.45 9.47 -11.39
C LEU A 32 -4.13 8.82 -10.18
N ILE A 33 -4.49 9.61 -9.15
CA ILE A 33 -5.20 9.11 -7.97
C ILE A 33 -6.58 8.57 -8.34
N GLY A 34 -7.30 9.24 -9.26
CA GLY A 34 -8.57 8.80 -9.80
C GLY A 34 -8.45 7.45 -10.50
N GLU A 35 -7.48 7.30 -11.40
CA GLU A 35 -7.24 6.04 -12.14
C GLU A 35 -6.79 4.89 -11.22
N ILE A 36 -5.93 5.15 -10.23
CA ILE A 36 -5.57 4.14 -9.21
C ILE A 36 -6.85 3.65 -8.51
N ASN A 37 -7.74 4.55 -8.08
CA ASN A 37 -8.97 4.16 -7.41
C ASN A 37 -9.90 3.34 -8.31
N LEU A 38 -10.06 3.73 -9.59
CA LEU A 38 -10.86 2.97 -10.55
C LEU A 38 -10.31 1.56 -10.78
N ALA A 39 -8.97 1.43 -10.91
CA ALA A 39 -8.32 0.14 -11.04
C ALA A 39 -8.50 -0.72 -9.78
N LEU A 40 -8.31 -0.13 -8.60
CA LEU A 40 -8.52 -0.82 -7.32
C LEU A 40 -9.99 -1.24 -7.13
N ASP A 41 -10.96 -0.42 -7.54
CA ASP A 41 -12.39 -0.77 -7.49
C ASP A 41 -12.71 -1.97 -8.39
N ASP A 42 -12.09 -2.06 -9.57
CA ASP A 42 -12.22 -3.21 -10.47
C ASP A 42 -11.61 -4.48 -9.86
N LEU A 43 -10.40 -4.37 -9.32
CA LEU A 43 -9.70 -5.49 -8.68
C LEU A 43 -10.38 -5.97 -7.39
N GLU A 44 -10.98 -5.06 -6.60
CA GLU A 44 -11.76 -5.43 -5.40
C GLU A 44 -13.00 -6.27 -5.74
N LYS A 45 -13.67 -6.00 -6.86
CA LYS A 45 -14.87 -6.71 -7.30
C LYS A 45 -14.55 -8.03 -8.00
N ASP A 46 -13.37 -8.17 -8.55
CA ASP A 46 -12.96 -9.35 -9.31
C ASP A 46 -12.66 -10.52 -8.35
N GLN A 47 -13.49 -11.57 -8.40
CA GLN A 47 -13.37 -12.73 -7.50
C GLN A 47 -12.10 -13.55 -7.74
N GLU A 48 -11.49 -13.44 -8.93
CA GLU A 48 -10.25 -14.14 -9.26
C GLU A 48 -9.01 -13.45 -8.67
N ILE A 49 -9.15 -12.20 -8.18
CA ILE A 49 -8.02 -11.44 -7.62
C ILE A 49 -8.00 -11.58 -6.09
N GLY A 50 -6.92 -12.13 -5.56
CA GLY A 50 -6.70 -12.31 -4.11
C GLY A 50 -5.70 -11.33 -3.51
N CYS A 51 -4.87 -10.67 -4.33
CA CYS A 51 -3.88 -9.67 -3.88
C CYS A 51 -3.65 -8.62 -4.96
N MET A 52 -3.27 -7.42 -4.56
CA MET A 52 -2.97 -6.30 -5.43
C MET A 52 -1.54 -5.81 -5.21
N VAL A 53 -0.90 -5.33 -6.26
CA VAL A 53 0.45 -4.75 -6.23
C VAL A 53 0.39 -3.37 -6.87
N LEU A 54 1.00 -2.39 -6.20
CA LEU A 54 1.22 -1.06 -6.73
C LEU A 54 2.72 -0.87 -6.95
N ALA A 55 3.12 -0.60 -8.18
CA ALA A 55 4.51 -0.42 -8.58
C ALA A 55 4.70 0.90 -9.34
N GLY A 56 5.93 1.38 -9.37
CA GLY A 56 6.34 2.50 -10.22
C GLY A 56 7.35 2.07 -11.27
N SER A 57 8.17 3.01 -11.72
CA SER A 57 9.33 2.74 -12.57
C SER A 57 10.57 2.43 -11.73
N GLU A 58 11.62 1.91 -12.36
CA GLU A 58 12.93 1.72 -11.71
C GLU A 58 13.53 3.00 -11.12
N LYS A 59 13.21 4.16 -11.71
CA LYS A 59 13.74 5.46 -11.32
C LYS A 59 12.94 6.11 -10.19
N ALA A 60 11.64 5.91 -10.19
CA ALA A 60 10.73 6.45 -9.19
C ALA A 60 9.49 5.59 -9.06
N PHE A 61 9.14 5.24 -7.84
CA PHE A 61 7.80 4.82 -7.50
C PHE A 61 6.85 6.01 -7.70
N ALA A 62 7.02 7.08 -6.92
CA ALA A 62 6.40 8.38 -7.11
C ALA A 62 7.22 9.46 -6.38
N ALA A 63 7.51 10.58 -7.04
CA ALA A 63 8.42 11.61 -6.52
C ALA A 63 7.70 12.75 -5.79
N GLY A 64 6.46 12.58 -5.37
CA GLY A 64 5.68 13.56 -4.62
C GLY A 64 4.36 13.92 -5.29
N ALA A 65 3.71 14.98 -4.82
CA ALA A 65 2.53 15.55 -5.45
C ALA A 65 2.92 16.39 -6.69
N ASP A 66 1.99 16.54 -7.63
CA ASP A 66 2.19 17.41 -8.79
C ASP A 66 2.04 18.88 -8.36
N ILE A 67 3.18 19.54 -8.16
CA ILE A 67 3.23 20.90 -7.64
C ILE A 67 2.51 21.91 -8.56
N LYS A 68 2.46 21.62 -9.86
CA LYS A 68 1.75 22.50 -10.80
C LYS A 68 0.25 22.53 -10.55
N GLU A 69 -0.33 21.40 -10.15
CA GLU A 69 -1.74 21.32 -9.79
C GLU A 69 -2.02 22.02 -8.45
N MET A 70 -1.04 22.00 -7.53
CA MET A 70 -1.22 22.55 -6.18
C MET A 70 -0.91 24.04 -6.06
N ALA A 71 -0.06 24.60 -6.93
CA ALA A 71 0.50 25.95 -6.76
C ALA A 71 -0.55 27.08 -6.69
N GLU A 72 -1.68 26.88 -7.39
CA GLU A 72 -2.75 27.89 -7.45
C GLU A 72 -3.86 27.65 -6.41
N LEU A 73 -3.76 26.59 -5.59
CA LEU A 73 -4.79 26.28 -4.60
C LEU A 73 -4.75 27.27 -3.43
N THR A 74 -5.95 27.66 -2.96
CA THR A 74 -6.12 28.54 -1.79
C THR A 74 -6.85 27.81 -0.67
N PHE A 75 -6.67 28.27 0.57
CA PHE A 75 -7.26 27.61 1.75
C PHE A 75 -8.77 27.36 1.62
N PRO A 76 -9.63 28.33 1.23
CA PRO A 76 -11.05 28.03 1.13
C PRO A 76 -11.35 26.93 0.12
N GLY A 77 -10.69 26.96 -1.05
CA GLY A 77 -10.91 25.96 -2.10
C GLY A 77 -10.45 24.57 -1.67
N ILE A 78 -9.20 24.42 -1.29
CA ILE A 78 -8.62 23.12 -0.91
C ILE A 78 -9.35 22.47 0.28
N TYR A 79 -9.87 23.29 1.22
CA TYR A 79 -10.61 22.82 2.38
C TYR A 79 -12.05 22.39 2.00
N LEU A 80 -12.74 23.15 1.15
CA LEU A 80 -14.12 22.85 0.74
C LEU A 80 -14.19 21.65 -0.20
N ASP A 81 -13.22 21.52 -1.09
CA ASP A 81 -13.16 20.43 -2.07
C ASP A 81 -12.59 19.15 -1.49
N ASP A 82 -12.02 19.20 -0.26
CA ASP A 82 -11.33 18.08 0.39
C ASP A 82 -10.36 17.38 -0.57
N PHE A 83 -9.41 18.17 -1.10
CA PHE A 83 -8.59 17.87 -2.28
C PHE A 83 -7.94 16.46 -2.28
N PHE A 84 -7.63 15.93 -1.10
CA PHE A 84 -6.98 14.64 -0.96
C PHE A 84 -7.91 13.48 -0.59
N ASN A 85 -9.23 13.67 -0.51
CA ASN A 85 -10.16 12.65 -0.04
C ASN A 85 -10.12 11.33 -0.85
N LEU A 86 -9.86 11.42 -2.15
CA LEU A 86 -9.73 10.24 -3.00
C LEU A 86 -8.52 9.36 -2.63
N ALA A 87 -7.47 9.93 -2.08
CA ALA A 87 -6.29 9.17 -1.67
C ALA A 87 -6.60 8.24 -0.49
N ASP A 88 -7.45 8.68 0.46
CA ASP A 88 -7.82 7.87 1.63
C ASP A 88 -8.51 6.56 1.25
N ARG A 89 -9.22 6.52 0.12
CA ARG A 89 -9.86 5.30 -0.39
C ARG A 89 -8.86 4.18 -0.70
N ILE A 90 -7.61 4.51 -1.02
CA ILE A 90 -6.56 3.53 -1.31
C ILE A 90 -6.26 2.70 -0.05
N ALA A 91 -6.13 3.35 1.12
CA ALA A 91 -5.87 2.67 2.39
C ALA A 91 -7.07 1.84 2.89
N GLN A 92 -8.28 2.11 2.40
CA GLN A 92 -9.51 1.42 2.82
C GLN A 92 -9.79 0.13 2.04
N ARG A 93 -8.90 -0.30 1.13
CA ARG A 93 -9.07 -1.54 0.37
C ARG A 93 -9.06 -2.74 1.29
N ARG A 94 -9.99 -3.66 1.06
CA ARG A 94 -10.13 -4.88 1.89
C ARG A 94 -9.15 -5.96 1.49
N LYS A 95 -8.91 -6.13 0.18
CA LYS A 95 -7.91 -7.08 -0.32
C LYS A 95 -6.50 -6.60 0.01
N PRO A 96 -5.55 -7.52 0.24
CA PRO A 96 -4.14 -7.16 0.43
C PRO A 96 -3.58 -6.34 -0.73
N LEU A 97 -2.84 -5.27 -0.40
CA LEU A 97 -2.18 -4.36 -1.34
C LEU A 97 -0.72 -4.18 -0.94
N ILE A 98 0.19 -4.50 -1.85
CA ILE A 98 1.64 -4.42 -1.63
C ILE A 98 2.23 -3.27 -2.46
N ALA A 99 3.10 -2.45 -1.88
CA ALA A 99 3.89 -1.48 -2.63
C ALA A 99 5.24 -2.09 -3.05
N ALA A 100 5.59 -1.98 -4.34
CA ALA A 100 6.91 -2.29 -4.89
C ALA A 100 7.64 -0.98 -5.21
N VAL A 101 8.50 -0.52 -4.30
CA VAL A 101 9.13 0.79 -4.37
C VAL A 101 10.56 0.70 -4.90
N SER A 102 10.81 1.26 -6.08
CA SER A 102 12.16 1.46 -6.63
C SER A 102 12.44 2.95 -6.83
N GLY A 103 13.69 3.37 -6.62
CA GLY A 103 14.07 4.77 -6.73
C GLY A 103 13.32 5.66 -5.74
N TYR A 104 12.76 6.76 -6.21
CA TYR A 104 12.16 7.75 -5.33
C TYR A 104 10.73 7.37 -4.89
N GLY A 105 10.51 7.26 -3.58
CA GLY A 105 9.21 7.27 -2.91
C GLY A 105 9.17 8.48 -1.99
N LEU A 106 8.90 9.70 -2.51
CA LEU A 106 9.04 10.95 -1.78
C LEU A 106 7.70 11.67 -1.65
N GLY A 107 7.52 12.44 -0.58
CA GLY A 107 6.31 13.22 -0.33
C GLY A 107 5.05 12.36 -0.46
N GLY A 108 4.07 12.81 -1.25
CA GLY A 108 2.88 12.03 -1.55
C GLY A 108 3.16 10.63 -2.07
N GLY A 109 4.29 10.39 -2.75
CA GLY A 109 4.70 9.05 -3.17
C GLY A 109 5.11 8.15 -2.00
N CYS A 110 5.77 8.70 -0.97
CA CYS A 110 6.01 7.99 0.27
C CYS A 110 4.70 7.71 1.01
N GLU A 111 3.80 8.69 1.06
CA GLU A 111 2.47 8.54 1.66
C GLU A 111 1.64 7.46 0.96
N LEU A 112 1.67 7.41 -0.38
CA LEU A 112 1.00 6.38 -1.17
C LEU A 112 1.55 4.97 -0.86
N ALA A 113 2.88 4.83 -0.73
CA ALA A 113 3.49 3.56 -0.33
C ALA A 113 3.05 3.14 1.09
N LEU A 114 2.96 4.10 2.01
CA LEU A 114 2.49 3.90 3.39
C LEU A 114 0.98 3.56 3.51
N MET A 115 0.18 3.78 2.46
CA MET A 115 -1.22 3.34 2.39
C MET A 115 -1.35 1.86 2.05
N CYS A 116 -0.30 1.24 1.51
CA CYS A 116 -0.26 -0.19 1.25
C CYS A 116 -0.04 -0.98 2.54
N ASP A 117 -0.35 -2.27 2.54
CA ASP A 117 -0.25 -3.10 3.76
C ASP A 117 1.19 -3.34 4.17
N PHE A 118 2.08 -3.45 3.21
CA PHE A 118 3.53 -3.47 3.43
C PHE A 118 4.27 -3.06 2.17
N ILE A 119 5.53 -2.70 2.36
CA ILE A 119 6.42 -2.24 1.30
C ILE A 119 7.53 -3.27 1.09
N TYR A 120 7.73 -3.70 -0.15
CA TYR A 120 9.00 -4.24 -0.62
C TYR A 120 9.71 -3.15 -1.42
N CYS A 121 11.01 -3.03 -1.25
CA CYS A 121 11.75 -2.01 -1.99
C CYS A 121 13.01 -2.56 -2.68
N ALA A 122 13.47 -1.81 -3.66
CA ALA A 122 14.78 -2.02 -4.26
C ALA A 122 15.87 -1.42 -3.37
N ASP A 123 17.09 -1.91 -3.54
CA ASP A 123 18.30 -1.41 -2.87
C ASP A 123 18.61 0.06 -3.16
N ASN A 124 18.11 0.59 -4.29
CA ASN A 124 18.22 1.99 -4.68
C ASN A 124 17.07 2.88 -4.16
N ALA A 125 16.13 2.33 -3.40
CA ALA A 125 14.96 3.08 -2.94
C ALA A 125 15.32 4.17 -1.93
N LYS A 126 14.61 5.31 -2.04
CA LYS A 126 14.73 6.46 -1.15
C LYS A 126 13.36 6.92 -0.71
N PHE A 127 13.17 7.01 0.59
CA PHE A 127 11.93 7.43 1.21
C PHE A 127 12.10 8.80 1.89
N GLY A 128 11.07 9.62 1.91
CA GLY A 128 11.13 10.90 2.60
C GLY A 128 9.84 11.70 2.49
N LEU A 129 9.68 12.64 3.39
CA LEU A 129 8.57 13.60 3.41
C LEU A 129 9.15 15.04 3.40
N PRO A 130 9.59 15.54 2.21
CA PRO A 130 10.29 16.82 2.09
C PRO A 130 9.36 18.03 1.95
N GLU A 131 8.07 17.91 2.27
CA GLU A 131 7.03 18.93 2.06
C GLU A 131 7.38 20.28 2.71
N LEU A 132 8.11 20.25 3.82
CA LEU A 132 8.55 21.47 4.52
C LEU A 132 9.42 22.39 3.62
N THR A 133 10.14 21.82 2.66
CA THR A 133 10.91 22.62 1.68
C THR A 133 10.04 23.46 0.75
N LEU A 134 8.76 23.10 0.64
CA LEU A 134 7.74 23.82 -0.14
C LEU A 134 6.83 24.69 0.74
N GLY A 135 7.10 24.77 2.05
CA GLY A 135 6.27 25.52 2.99
C GLY A 135 4.94 24.87 3.33
N VAL A 136 4.81 23.56 3.10
CA VAL A 136 3.60 22.75 3.42
C VAL A 136 3.97 21.57 4.31
N ILE A 137 2.97 20.82 4.73
CA ILE A 137 3.13 19.58 5.50
C ILE A 137 2.63 18.38 4.67
N PRO A 138 3.01 17.13 5.00
CA PRO A 138 2.40 15.95 4.44
C PRO A 138 0.87 16.00 4.59
N GLY A 139 0.12 15.72 3.53
CA GLY A 139 -1.32 15.99 3.46
C GLY A 139 -2.20 14.74 3.35
N ILE A 140 -1.62 13.57 3.04
CA ILE A 140 -2.40 12.33 2.85
C ILE A 140 -1.99 11.22 3.82
N GLY A 141 -1.60 11.62 5.03
CA GLY A 141 -1.37 10.75 6.18
C GLY A 141 0.08 10.45 6.52
N GLY A 142 1.05 11.09 5.85
CA GLY A 142 2.47 10.85 6.07
C GLY A 142 2.91 11.07 7.50
N THR A 143 2.49 12.16 8.14
CA THR A 143 2.84 12.43 9.54
C THR A 143 2.35 11.34 10.50
N GLN A 144 1.22 10.72 10.20
CA GLN A 144 0.60 9.69 11.04
C GLN A 144 1.22 8.33 10.75
N ARG A 145 1.15 7.87 9.49
CA ARG A 145 1.61 6.53 9.10
C ARG A 145 3.12 6.37 9.26
N LEU A 146 3.93 7.38 8.89
CA LEU A 146 5.38 7.31 9.10
C LEU A 146 5.70 7.22 10.60
N THR A 147 5.05 8.02 11.44
CA THR A 147 5.28 8.01 12.89
C THR A 147 4.95 6.64 13.50
N LEU A 148 3.88 6.00 13.06
CA LEU A 148 3.51 4.65 13.50
C LEU A 148 4.52 3.60 13.03
N ALA A 149 5.05 3.74 11.82
CA ALA A 149 6.00 2.78 11.26
C ALA A 149 7.40 2.87 11.88
N VAL A 150 7.96 4.08 12.02
CA VAL A 150 9.38 4.27 12.37
C VAL A 150 9.61 4.91 13.77
N GLY A 151 8.52 5.26 14.45
CA GLY A 151 8.57 5.96 15.73
C GLY A 151 8.79 7.48 15.59
N LYS A 152 8.41 8.22 16.66
CA LYS A 152 8.37 9.69 16.68
C LYS A 152 9.70 10.33 16.34
N ALA A 153 10.82 9.84 16.89
CA ALA A 153 12.12 10.48 16.72
C ALA A 153 12.57 10.50 15.25
N LYS A 154 12.43 9.35 14.56
CA LYS A 154 12.80 9.18 13.17
C LYS A 154 11.86 9.99 12.25
N ALA A 155 10.55 9.95 12.50
CA ALA A 155 9.57 10.71 11.73
C ALA A 155 9.80 12.22 11.87
N MET A 156 10.06 12.73 13.08
CA MET A 156 10.37 14.15 13.31
C MET A 156 11.63 14.58 12.56
N GLU A 157 12.71 13.79 12.65
CA GLU A 157 13.95 14.09 11.93
C GLU A 157 13.69 14.17 10.43
N MET A 158 13.06 13.15 9.84
CA MET A 158 12.78 13.11 8.39
C MET A 158 11.94 14.29 7.92
N CYS A 159 10.82 14.57 8.60
CA CYS A 159 9.92 15.65 8.21
C CYS A 159 10.52 17.03 8.40
N LEU A 160 11.24 17.28 9.52
CA LEU A 160 11.76 18.60 9.84
C LEU A 160 13.06 18.94 9.10
N THR A 161 13.87 17.95 8.76
CA THR A 161 15.10 18.15 7.98
C THR A 161 14.91 17.93 6.49
N ALA A 162 13.74 17.40 6.09
CA ALA A 162 13.45 16.99 4.71
C ALA A 162 14.47 15.97 4.15
N ARG A 163 15.18 15.22 5.03
CA ARG A 163 16.14 14.23 4.58
C ARG A 163 15.45 13.00 3.96
N GLN A 164 16.17 12.33 3.12
CA GLN A 164 15.79 11.04 2.58
C GLN A 164 16.35 9.90 3.43
N MET A 165 15.62 8.81 3.51
CA MET A 165 15.97 7.55 4.15
C MET A 165 16.29 6.52 3.07
N GLU A 166 17.47 5.93 3.11
CA GLU A 166 17.89 4.86 2.21
C GLU A 166 17.22 3.52 2.56
N ALA A 167 17.17 2.59 1.61
CA ALA A 167 16.50 1.29 1.75
C ALA A 167 16.92 0.51 3.01
N VAL A 168 18.23 0.45 3.32
CA VAL A 168 18.75 -0.28 4.49
C VAL A 168 18.23 0.29 5.79
N GLU A 169 18.23 1.63 5.94
CA GLU A 169 17.67 2.28 7.12
C GLU A 169 16.16 2.04 7.20
N ALA A 170 15.45 2.07 6.07
CA ALA A 170 14.02 1.85 6.01
C ALA A 170 13.62 0.43 6.46
N GLU A 171 14.39 -0.59 6.10
CA GLU A 171 14.16 -1.95 6.58
C GLU A 171 14.48 -2.06 8.08
N GLN A 172 15.61 -1.51 8.53
CA GLN A 172 16.03 -1.58 9.94
C GLN A 172 15.04 -0.91 10.91
N CYS A 173 14.36 0.15 10.48
CA CYS A 173 13.38 0.84 11.31
C CYS A 173 11.93 0.36 11.11
N GLY A 174 11.69 -0.64 10.25
CA GLY A 174 10.38 -1.24 10.06
C GLY A 174 9.46 -0.53 9.06
N LEU A 175 9.97 0.45 8.31
CA LEU A 175 9.22 1.09 7.23
C LEU A 175 9.02 0.13 6.05
N VAL A 176 10.02 -0.70 5.76
CA VAL A 176 10.06 -1.66 4.66
C VAL A 176 10.17 -3.08 5.20
N ALA A 177 9.41 -4.00 4.64
CA ALA A 177 9.42 -5.39 5.07
C ALA A 177 10.61 -6.19 4.50
N ARG A 178 11.08 -5.87 3.28
CA ARG A 178 12.23 -6.52 2.64
C ARG A 178 12.86 -5.64 1.56
N ILE A 179 14.17 -5.83 1.36
CA ILE A 179 14.95 -5.23 0.29
C ILE A 179 15.33 -6.32 -0.72
N PHE A 180 15.28 -5.97 -2.01
CA PHE A 180 15.74 -6.80 -3.13
C PHE A 180 16.65 -5.99 -4.03
N SER A 181 17.39 -6.65 -4.94
CA SER A 181 18.01 -5.89 -6.02
C SER A 181 16.94 -5.26 -6.91
N LYS A 182 17.28 -4.15 -7.56
CA LYS A 182 16.36 -3.42 -8.43
C LYS A 182 15.72 -4.32 -9.50
N GLU A 183 16.51 -5.24 -10.07
CA GLU A 183 16.09 -6.17 -11.12
C GLU A 183 15.12 -7.25 -10.59
N GLN A 184 15.24 -7.62 -9.31
CA GLN A 184 14.44 -8.68 -8.70
C GLN A 184 13.18 -8.18 -8.00
N LEU A 185 13.08 -6.89 -7.69
CA LEU A 185 12.00 -6.33 -6.86
C LEU A 185 10.61 -6.74 -7.36
N LEU A 186 10.30 -6.48 -8.63
CA LEU A 186 8.96 -6.72 -9.15
C LEU A 186 8.62 -8.21 -9.13
N GLU A 187 9.57 -9.07 -9.55
CA GLU A 187 9.39 -10.52 -9.55
C GLU A 187 9.14 -11.05 -8.13
N GLN A 188 9.96 -10.64 -7.15
CA GLN A 188 9.81 -11.06 -5.75
C GLN A 188 8.51 -10.54 -5.13
N THR A 189 8.08 -9.34 -5.50
CA THR A 189 6.79 -8.79 -5.05
C THR A 189 5.63 -9.59 -5.64
N MET A 190 5.68 -9.91 -6.92
CA MET A 190 4.65 -10.73 -7.57
C MET A 190 4.57 -12.13 -6.99
N GLN A 191 5.71 -12.79 -6.72
CA GLN A 191 5.75 -14.10 -6.04
C GLN A 191 5.11 -14.04 -4.65
N ALA A 192 5.36 -12.98 -3.88
CA ALA A 192 4.71 -12.79 -2.57
C ALA A 192 3.20 -12.57 -2.73
N ALA A 193 2.78 -11.77 -3.70
CA ALA A 193 1.37 -11.51 -3.98
C ALA A 193 0.63 -12.77 -4.46
N GLU A 194 1.22 -13.57 -5.34
CA GLU A 194 0.69 -14.86 -5.78
C GLU A 194 0.55 -15.85 -4.60
N LYS A 195 1.53 -15.86 -3.70
CA LYS A 195 1.45 -16.66 -2.47
C LYS A 195 0.29 -16.21 -1.58
N ILE A 196 0.03 -14.91 -1.46
CA ILE A 196 -1.13 -14.38 -0.72
C ILE A 196 -2.43 -14.75 -1.45
N ALA A 197 -2.50 -14.53 -2.75
CA ALA A 197 -3.67 -14.84 -3.58
C ALA A 197 -4.04 -16.33 -3.57
N SER A 198 -3.07 -17.22 -3.33
CA SER A 198 -3.32 -18.67 -3.19
C SER A 198 -3.94 -19.07 -1.85
N LYS A 199 -4.15 -18.14 -0.92
CA LYS A 199 -4.78 -18.39 0.39
C LYS A 199 -6.25 -18.01 0.38
N SER A 200 -6.98 -18.40 1.44
CA SER A 200 -8.36 -17.95 1.60
C SER A 200 -8.43 -16.43 1.64
N LEU A 201 -9.13 -15.84 0.68
CA LEU A 201 -9.29 -14.39 0.57
C LEU A 201 -10.01 -13.82 1.80
N THR A 202 -11.06 -14.51 2.26
CA THR A 202 -11.81 -14.10 3.45
C THR A 202 -10.90 -14.02 4.68
N ALA A 203 -10.08 -15.05 4.91
CA ALA A 203 -9.13 -15.04 6.02
C ALA A 203 -8.05 -13.96 5.85
N SER A 204 -7.54 -13.75 4.63
CA SER A 204 -6.56 -12.70 4.34
C SER A 204 -7.10 -11.30 4.63
N MET A 205 -8.34 -11.01 4.23
CA MET A 205 -9.01 -9.73 4.54
C MET A 205 -9.21 -9.54 6.05
N MET A 206 -9.61 -10.58 6.79
CA MET A 206 -9.79 -10.52 8.24
C MET A 206 -8.46 -10.33 9.00
N ILE A 207 -7.38 -10.95 8.51
CA ILE A 207 -6.03 -10.72 9.06
C ILE A 207 -5.62 -9.26 8.87
N LYS A 208 -5.76 -8.72 7.66
CA LYS A 208 -5.48 -7.31 7.36
C LYS A 208 -6.25 -6.38 8.28
N GLU A 209 -7.57 -6.57 8.38
CA GLU A 209 -8.43 -5.75 9.25
C GLU A 209 -8.01 -5.86 10.72
N SER A 210 -7.71 -7.08 11.21
CA SER A 210 -7.28 -7.29 12.60
C SER A 210 -5.94 -6.61 12.91
N ILE A 211 -4.98 -6.63 11.98
CA ILE A 211 -3.69 -5.96 12.15
C ILE A 211 -3.89 -4.44 12.17
N ASN A 212 -4.72 -3.88 11.27
CA ASN A 212 -4.99 -2.44 11.24
C ASN A 212 -5.64 -1.95 12.54
N ARG A 213 -6.50 -2.77 13.18
CA ARG A 213 -7.10 -2.46 14.49
C ARG A 213 -6.08 -2.19 15.59
N ALA A 214 -4.87 -2.75 15.51
CA ALA A 214 -3.82 -2.50 16.48
C ALA A 214 -3.40 -1.02 16.57
N PHE A 215 -3.62 -0.26 15.49
CA PHE A 215 -3.33 1.17 15.40
C PHE A 215 -4.54 2.07 15.70
N GLU A 216 -5.74 1.50 15.84
CA GLU A 216 -6.99 2.26 15.98
C GLU A 216 -7.58 2.17 17.37
N VAL A 217 -7.34 1.06 18.10
CA VAL A 217 -7.98 0.78 19.37
C VAL A 217 -6.97 0.33 20.42
N ASN A 218 -7.40 0.29 21.71
CA ASN A 218 -6.57 -0.29 22.75
C ASN A 218 -6.48 -1.83 22.62
N LEU A 219 -5.45 -2.42 23.22
CA LEU A 219 -5.17 -3.87 23.12
C LEU A 219 -6.37 -4.76 23.48
N ALA A 220 -7.14 -4.40 24.51
CA ALA A 220 -8.28 -5.22 24.96
C ALA A 220 -9.38 -5.29 23.89
N GLU A 221 -9.68 -4.17 23.22
CA GLU A 221 -10.65 -4.16 22.13
C GLU A 221 -10.09 -4.83 20.85
N GLY A 222 -8.81 -4.64 20.54
CA GLY A 222 -8.14 -5.34 19.45
C GLY A 222 -8.23 -6.85 19.61
N LEU A 223 -7.93 -7.38 20.80
CA LEU A 223 -8.05 -8.81 21.11
C LEU A 223 -9.49 -9.34 21.02
N ARG A 224 -10.48 -8.53 21.41
CA ARG A 224 -11.90 -8.90 21.26
C ARG A 224 -12.32 -8.97 19.80
N PHE A 225 -11.87 -7.99 19.00
CA PHE A 225 -12.12 -7.96 17.54
C PHE A 225 -11.49 -9.19 16.86
N GLU A 226 -10.20 -9.43 17.08
CA GLU A 226 -9.46 -10.57 16.53
C GLU A 226 -10.16 -11.91 16.87
N ARG A 227 -10.56 -12.08 18.12
CA ARG A 227 -11.24 -13.31 18.55
C ARG A 227 -12.58 -13.53 17.85
N ARG A 228 -13.36 -12.47 17.63
CA ARG A 228 -14.61 -12.54 16.86
C ARG A 228 -14.34 -12.88 15.40
N ALA A 229 -13.35 -12.24 14.77
CA ALA A 229 -12.91 -12.54 13.42
C ALA A 229 -12.45 -14.00 13.32
N PHE A 230 -11.63 -14.46 14.27
CA PHE A 230 -11.19 -15.87 14.33
C PHE A 230 -12.35 -16.84 14.42
N HIS A 231 -13.35 -16.58 15.29
CA HIS A 231 -14.54 -17.44 15.37
C HIS A 231 -15.34 -17.45 14.07
N SER A 232 -15.47 -16.30 13.39
CA SER A 232 -16.29 -16.19 12.19
C SER A 232 -15.71 -16.97 10.98
N VAL A 233 -14.39 -17.14 10.88
CA VAL A 233 -13.79 -17.94 9.79
C VAL A 233 -14.19 -19.42 9.87
N PHE A 234 -14.61 -19.93 11.04
CA PHE A 234 -15.11 -21.32 11.17
C PHE A 234 -16.45 -21.57 10.47
N ALA A 235 -17.13 -20.52 10.03
CA ALA A 235 -18.32 -20.62 9.20
C ALA A 235 -17.98 -20.80 7.69
N THR A 236 -16.71 -20.64 7.28
CA THR A 236 -16.30 -20.73 5.89
C THR A 236 -15.95 -22.15 5.46
N LEU A 237 -16.17 -22.47 4.18
CA LEU A 237 -15.75 -23.74 3.58
C LEU A 237 -14.21 -23.80 3.50
N ASP A 238 -13.55 -22.68 3.29
CA ASP A 238 -12.09 -22.58 3.22
C ASP A 238 -11.41 -23.02 4.53
N GLN A 239 -12.03 -22.71 5.68
CA GLN A 239 -11.52 -23.18 6.98
C GLN A 239 -11.54 -24.72 7.06
N LYS A 240 -12.62 -25.34 6.59
CA LYS A 240 -12.74 -26.80 6.56
C LYS A 240 -11.70 -27.43 5.62
N GLU A 241 -11.60 -26.87 4.40
CA GLU A 241 -10.62 -27.31 3.40
C GLU A 241 -9.17 -27.17 3.94
N GLY A 242 -8.84 -26.00 4.51
CA GLY A 242 -7.49 -25.76 5.02
C GLY A 242 -7.07 -26.74 6.11
N MET A 243 -7.94 -27.01 7.09
CA MET A 243 -7.67 -27.97 8.16
C MET A 243 -7.61 -29.40 7.64
N GLN A 244 -8.51 -29.80 6.73
CA GLN A 244 -8.51 -31.12 6.15
C GLN A 244 -7.25 -31.36 5.30
N ALA A 245 -6.88 -30.41 4.46
CA ALA A 245 -5.68 -30.48 3.64
C ALA A 245 -4.40 -30.61 4.50
N PHE A 246 -4.34 -29.89 5.63
CA PHE A 246 -3.23 -30.00 6.57
C PHE A 246 -3.12 -31.41 7.19
N ILE A 247 -4.25 -31.98 7.64
CA ILE A 247 -4.30 -33.35 8.20
C ILE A 247 -3.86 -34.39 7.16
N GLU A 248 -4.31 -34.22 5.92
CA GLU A 248 -4.01 -35.10 4.79
C GLU A 248 -2.63 -34.85 4.15
N LYS A 249 -1.89 -33.84 4.61
CA LYS A 249 -0.57 -33.43 4.09
C LYS A 249 -0.59 -33.12 2.58
N ARG A 250 -1.65 -32.51 2.09
CA ARG A 250 -1.82 -32.02 0.71
C ARG A 250 -1.94 -30.51 0.65
N GLN A 251 -1.84 -29.95 -0.54
CA GLN A 251 -2.13 -28.55 -0.78
C GLN A 251 -3.64 -28.29 -0.62
N ALA A 252 -3.98 -27.19 0.05
CA ALA A 252 -5.36 -26.71 0.16
C ALA A 252 -5.79 -26.00 -1.14
N HIS A 253 -7.06 -26.15 -1.50
CA HIS A 253 -7.71 -25.50 -2.64
C HIS A 253 -8.85 -24.62 -2.14
N PHE A 254 -8.54 -23.35 -1.86
CA PHE A 254 -9.51 -22.40 -1.35
C PHE A 254 -10.44 -21.90 -2.46
N LYS A 255 -11.73 -21.73 -2.13
CA LYS A 255 -12.78 -21.29 -3.04
C LYS A 255 -13.40 -19.96 -2.64
N ASN A 256 -12.91 -19.37 -1.53
CA ASN A 256 -13.38 -18.09 -1.00
C ASN A 256 -14.88 -18.10 -0.60
N GLN A 257 -15.34 -19.21 -0.03
CA GLN A 257 -16.73 -19.48 0.35
C GLN A 257 -16.87 -19.86 1.83
#